data_7198459b6dabdd29d40ce3f4c4b1b75c
#
_entry.id   7198459b6dabdd29d40ce3f4c4b1b75c
#
_cell.length_a   1.000
_cell.length_b   1.000
_cell.length_c   1.000
_cell.angle_alpha   90.00
_cell.angle_beta   90.00
_cell.angle_gamma   90.00
#
_symmetry.space_group_name_H-M   'P 1'
#
loop_
_entity.id
_entity.type
_entity.pdbx_description
1 polymer ?
#
loop_
_entity_poly.entity_id
_entity_poly.type
_entity_poly.pdbx_seq_one_letter_code
_entity_poly.pdbx_strand_id
1 'polypeptide(L)'
;MVGWLENSNRMEQSPLDPSLPGVRLLQGWIREQLPISIDLASNERIEGRLMWQDPEFLAIERPGAERPILISRGHVAVIRSLG
;
A
#
# COMPACT_ATOMS: atom_id res chain seq x y z
N MET A 1 18.94 -7.61 -25.60
CA MET A 1 18.44 -6.38 -26.11
C MET A 1 16.99 -6.30 -26.00
N VAL A 2 16.37 -7.26 -26.58
CA VAL A 2 14.93 -7.28 -26.57
C VAL A 2 14.36 -7.29 -25.16
N GLY A 3 15.04 -7.90 -24.22
CA GLY A 3 14.52 -8.07 -22.88
C GLY A 3 14.27 -6.78 -22.15
N TRP A 4 15.09 -5.79 -22.37
CA TRP A 4 14.89 -4.57 -21.61
C TRP A 4 13.74 -3.73 -22.18
N LEU A 5 13.38 -3.93 -23.42
CA LEU A 5 12.16 -3.33 -23.94
C LEU A 5 10.94 -3.92 -23.25
N GLU A 6 10.99 -5.20 -22.98
CA GLU A 6 9.91 -5.84 -22.26
C GLU A 6 9.82 -5.32 -20.84
N ASN A 7 10.96 -4.96 -20.26
CA ASN A 7 10.95 -4.37 -18.95
C ASN A 7 10.21 -3.05 -18.93
N SER A 8 10.36 -2.25 -19.97
CA SER A 8 9.61 -1.02 -20.07
C SER A 8 8.12 -1.28 -20.07
N ASN A 9 7.69 -2.28 -20.82
CA ASN A 9 6.27 -2.62 -20.87
C ASN A 9 5.76 -3.04 -19.50
N ARG A 10 6.56 -3.81 -18.78
CA ARG A 10 6.15 -4.24 -17.45
C ARG A 10 6.02 -3.06 -16.49
N MET A 11 6.84 -2.04 -16.66
CA MET A 11 6.72 -0.86 -15.84
C MET A 11 5.42 -0.12 -16.08
N GLU A 12 4.96 -0.13 -17.32
CA GLU A 12 3.69 0.51 -17.64
C GLU A 12 2.52 -0.24 -17.03
N GLN A 13 2.72 -1.53 -16.72
CA GLN A 13 1.70 -2.37 -16.13
C GLN A 13 1.91 -2.56 -14.65
N SER A 14 2.70 -1.69 -14.05
CA SER A 14 2.99 -1.77 -12.62
C SER A 14 1.69 -1.74 -11.81
N PRO A 15 1.57 -2.56 -10.75
CA PRO A 15 0.40 -2.48 -9.88
C PRO A 15 0.29 -1.15 -9.15
N LEU A 16 1.33 -0.32 -9.20
CA LEU A 16 1.28 1.01 -8.58
C LEU A 16 1.09 2.11 -9.61
N ASP A 17 0.50 1.79 -10.73
CA ASP A 17 0.14 2.79 -11.72
C ASP A 17 -0.86 3.77 -11.08
N PRO A 18 -0.52 5.07 -10.99
CA PRO A 18 -1.40 6.04 -10.33
C PRO A 18 -2.70 6.30 -11.08
N SER A 19 -2.84 5.81 -12.31
CA SER A 19 -4.11 5.91 -12.99
C SER A 19 -5.14 4.92 -12.45
N LEU A 20 -4.72 3.91 -11.68
CA LEU A 20 -5.63 2.95 -11.08
C LEU A 20 -6.31 3.58 -9.87
N PRO A 21 -7.65 3.46 -9.77
CA PRO A 21 -8.37 4.14 -8.69
C PRO A 21 -7.91 3.74 -7.30
N GLY A 22 -7.63 2.46 -7.08
CA GLY A 22 -7.19 2.02 -5.76
C GLY A 22 -5.85 2.61 -5.37
N VAL A 23 -4.91 2.66 -6.30
CA VAL A 23 -3.60 3.23 -6.03
C VAL A 23 -3.74 4.71 -5.73
N ARG A 24 -4.55 5.41 -6.52
CA ARG A 24 -4.74 6.84 -6.32
C ARG A 24 -5.38 7.15 -4.97
N LEU A 25 -6.35 6.34 -4.58
CA LEU A 25 -7.02 6.55 -3.30
C LEU A 25 -6.03 6.39 -2.15
N LEU A 26 -5.24 5.33 -2.17
CA LEU A 26 -4.26 5.10 -1.11
C LEU A 26 -3.21 6.20 -1.09
N GLN A 27 -2.78 6.67 -2.25
CA GLN A 27 -1.83 7.78 -2.30
C GLN A 27 -2.43 9.04 -1.65
N GLY A 28 -3.71 9.27 -1.83
CA GLY A 28 -4.39 10.38 -1.17
C GLY A 28 -4.38 10.22 0.34
N TRP A 29 -4.65 9.01 0.83
CA TRP A 29 -4.63 8.77 2.27
C TRP A 29 -3.23 8.97 2.85
N ILE A 30 -2.20 8.60 2.08
CA ILE A 30 -0.82 8.85 2.50
C ILE A 30 -0.56 10.34 2.64
N ARG A 31 -0.93 11.11 1.63
CA ARG A 31 -0.71 12.57 1.66
C ARG A 31 -1.44 13.23 2.82
N GLU A 32 -2.66 12.77 3.08
CA GLU A 32 -3.49 13.37 4.11
C GLU A 32 -3.21 12.79 5.49
N GLN A 33 -2.37 11.78 5.55
CA GLN A 33 -1.99 11.13 6.82
C GLN A 33 -3.22 10.65 7.59
N LEU A 34 -4.17 10.10 6.86
CA LEU A 34 -5.40 9.62 7.48
C LEU A 34 -5.14 8.33 8.24
N PRO A 35 -5.79 8.17 9.39
CA PRO A 35 -5.75 6.86 10.06
C PRO A 35 -6.56 5.85 9.26
N ILE A 36 -6.02 4.65 9.16
CA ILE A 36 -6.65 3.58 8.40
C ILE A 36 -6.67 2.30 9.22
N SER A 37 -7.53 1.38 8.81
CA SER A 37 -7.61 0.05 9.38
C SER A 37 -7.39 -0.95 8.26
N ILE A 38 -6.53 -1.91 8.50
CA ILE A 38 -6.22 -2.98 7.54
C ILE A 38 -6.62 -4.31 8.16
N ASP A 39 -7.47 -5.05 7.47
CA ASP A 39 -7.81 -6.41 7.85
C ASP A 39 -7.00 -7.35 6.97
N LEU A 40 -6.28 -8.25 7.60
CA LEU A 40 -5.47 -9.24 6.90
C LEU A 40 -6.30 -10.49 6.62
N ALA A 41 -5.83 -11.28 5.67
CA ALA A 41 -6.50 -12.53 5.35
C ALA A 41 -6.56 -13.48 6.54
N SER A 42 -5.68 -13.30 7.50
CA SER A 42 -5.66 -14.09 8.74
C SER A 42 -6.68 -13.61 9.77
N ASN A 43 -7.45 -12.60 9.45
CA ASN A 43 -8.41 -11.93 10.34
C ASN A 43 -7.78 -11.02 11.37
N GLU A 44 -6.48 -10.82 11.28
CA GLU A 44 -5.81 -9.86 12.14
C GLU A 44 -6.10 -8.45 11.62
N ARG A 45 -6.31 -7.50 12.55
CA ARG A 45 -6.56 -6.12 12.18
C ARG A 45 -5.42 -5.24 12.67
N ILE A 46 -4.96 -4.34 11.79
CA ILE A 46 -3.88 -3.43 12.12
C ILE A 46 -4.35 -2.02 11.79
N GLU A 47 -4.20 -1.11 12.75
CA GLU A 47 -4.61 0.28 12.58
C GLU A 47 -3.41 1.19 12.70
N GLY A 48 -3.41 2.26 11.91
CA GLY A 48 -2.33 3.22 11.89
C GLY A 48 -2.46 4.12 10.69
N ARG A 49 -1.35 4.72 10.29
CA ARG A 49 -1.31 5.58 9.11
C ARG A 49 -0.42 4.95 8.07
N LEU A 50 -0.90 4.97 6.83
CA LEU A 50 -0.11 4.45 5.72
C LEU A 50 0.96 5.47 5.36
N MET A 51 2.22 5.06 5.48
CA MET A 51 3.34 5.94 5.19
C MET A 51 3.75 5.89 3.72
N TRP A 52 3.82 4.68 3.18
CA TRP A 52 4.16 4.49 1.78
C TRP A 52 3.67 3.11 1.36
N GLN A 53 3.66 2.90 0.05
CA GLN A 53 3.28 1.62 -0.53
C GLN A 53 4.22 1.31 -1.68
N ASP A 54 4.46 0.03 -1.91
CA ASP A 54 5.15 -0.44 -3.10
C ASP A 54 4.46 -1.73 -3.55
N PRO A 55 4.92 -2.37 -4.64
CA PRO A 55 4.22 -3.54 -5.14
C PRO A 55 4.11 -4.69 -4.17
N GLU A 56 4.99 -4.76 -3.17
CA GLU A 56 5.02 -5.89 -2.25
C GLU A 56 4.58 -5.55 -0.84
N PHE A 57 4.73 -4.29 -0.42
CA PHE A 57 4.51 -3.94 0.98
C PHE A 57 3.68 -2.68 1.15
N LEU A 58 3.01 -2.62 2.28
CA LEU A 58 2.42 -1.40 2.83
C LEU A 58 3.15 -1.09 4.12
N ALA A 59 3.57 0.15 4.30
CA ALA A 59 4.26 0.55 5.53
C ALA A 59 3.28 1.33 6.40
N ILE A 60 3.06 0.85 7.60
CA ILE A 60 2.09 1.41 8.53
C ILE A 60 2.80 1.98 9.73
N GLU A 61 2.53 3.25 10.03
CA GLU A 61 3.00 3.90 11.24
C GLU A 61 1.94 3.75 12.33
N ARG A 62 2.35 3.26 13.49
CA ARG A 62 1.44 3.08 14.62
C ARG A 62 1.80 4.05 15.72
N PRO A 63 0.79 4.59 16.43
CA PRO A 63 1.07 5.50 17.54
C PRO A 63 1.94 4.82 18.59
N GLY A 64 3.00 5.51 19.01
CA GLY A 64 3.88 5.00 20.05
C GLY A 64 4.92 4.01 19.59
N ALA A 65 4.91 3.60 18.34
CA ALA A 65 5.91 2.69 17.82
C ALA A 65 7.05 3.48 17.20
N GLU A 66 8.27 3.01 17.41
CA GLU A 66 9.44 3.70 16.86
C GLU A 66 9.65 3.42 15.38
N ARG A 67 9.15 2.29 14.91
CA ARG A 67 9.41 1.87 13.54
C ARG A 67 8.11 1.45 12.89
N PRO A 68 8.00 1.66 11.58
CA PRO A 68 6.80 1.22 10.87
C PRO A 68 6.74 -0.30 10.79
N ILE A 69 5.52 -0.79 10.60
CA ILE A 69 5.26 -2.19 10.34
C ILE A 69 5.10 -2.35 8.84
N LEU A 70 5.77 -3.37 8.29
CA LEU A 70 5.59 -3.71 6.89
C LEU A 70 4.60 -4.85 6.78
N ILE A 71 3.58 -4.64 5.96
CA ILE A 71 2.54 -5.62 5.74
C ILE A 71 2.64 -6.09 4.30
N SER A 72 2.66 -7.41 4.10
CA SER A 72 2.68 -7.95 2.76
C SER A 72 1.37 -7.61 2.06
N ARG A 73 1.49 -6.99 0.89
CA ARG A 73 0.32 -6.54 0.15
C ARG A 73 -0.59 -7.70 -0.21
N GLY A 74 -0.01 -8.86 -0.48
CA GLY A 74 -0.80 -10.04 -0.84
C GLY A 74 -1.62 -10.62 0.30
N HIS A 75 -1.36 -10.23 1.54
CA HIS A 75 -2.12 -10.72 2.69
C HIS A 75 -3.20 -9.75 3.14
N VAL A 76 -3.34 -8.63 2.47
CA VAL A 76 -4.35 -7.64 2.82
C VAL A 76 -5.68 -8.03 2.21
N ALA A 77 -6.72 -8.05 3.03
CA ALA A 77 -8.07 -8.34 2.56
C ALA A 77 -8.89 -7.07 2.41
N VAL A 78 -8.83 -6.16 3.40
CA VAL A 78 -9.65 -4.94 3.40
C VAL A 78 -8.84 -3.81 3.96
N ILE A 79 -8.95 -2.64 3.33
CA ILE A 79 -8.36 -1.40 3.85
C ILE A 79 -9.47 -0.38 3.90
N ARG A 80 -9.63 0.29 5.05
CA ARG A 80 -10.64 1.33 5.16
C ARG A 80 -10.10 2.53 5.89
N SER A 81 -10.60 3.70 5.50
CA SER A 81 -10.26 4.94 6.17
C SER A 81 -11.07 5.06 7.44
N LEU A 82 -10.41 5.52 8.51
CA LEU A 82 -11.05 5.76 9.78
C LEU A 82 -11.35 7.25 9.99
N GLY A 83 -10.79 8.11 9.12
CA GLY A 83 -10.99 9.54 9.27
C GLY A 83 -11.97 10.16 8.32
#